data_d133a37c6e78d548b26e0316b28dbd93
#
_entry.id   d133a37c6e78d548b26e0316b28dbd93
#
_cell.length_a   1.000
_cell.length_b   1.000
_cell.length_c   1.000
_cell.angle_alpha   90.00
_cell.angle_beta   90.00
_cell.angle_gamma   90.00
#
_symmetry.space_group_name_H-M   'P 1'
#
loop_
_entity.id
_entity.type
_entity.pdbx_description
1 polymer ?
#
loop_
_entity_poly.entity_id
_entity_poly.type
_entity_poly.pdbx_seq_one_letter_code
_entity_poly.pdbx_strand_id
1 'polypeptide(L)'
;MSTSPLSVRRFQVIFMVSWLVLMADHAMVMHWLTLPWKEAIFDSLISNGILFFFCLLILNTLRYYLPRREQLINIFAWFIFFTILWLILTKWLLGLSLGYYEDYREMLHRSIPIRFSIAFLLLGCVTMISVLWQTWAEQKEDQAQKADAEK
;
A
#
# COMPACT_ATOMS: atom_id res chain seq x y z
N MET A 1 -3.56 -24.46 1.80
CA MET A 1 -4.35 -23.20 1.75
C MET A 1 -3.44 -22.05 2.11
N SER A 2 -3.13 -21.16 1.15
CA SER A 2 -2.26 -20.01 1.42
C SER A 2 -2.96 -19.03 2.37
N THR A 3 -2.45 -18.92 3.59
CA THR A 3 -2.96 -18.00 4.60
C THR A 3 -2.37 -16.61 4.34
N SER A 4 -3.22 -15.62 4.14
CA SER A 4 -2.79 -14.22 4.07
C SER A 4 -2.30 -13.75 5.45
N PRO A 5 -1.26 -12.87 5.55
CA PRO A 5 -0.87 -12.27 6.84
C PRO A 5 -2.05 -11.62 7.57
N LEU A 6 -3.02 -11.07 6.82
CA LEU A 6 -4.25 -10.50 7.38
C LEU A 6 -5.28 -11.54 7.84
N SER A 7 -5.05 -12.85 7.72
CA SER A 7 -5.93 -13.85 8.32
C SER A 7 -5.81 -13.90 9.85
N VAL A 8 -4.73 -13.37 10.40
CA VAL A 8 -4.47 -13.33 11.85
C VAL A 8 -4.94 -11.99 12.42
N ARG A 9 -5.91 -12.03 13.33
CA ARG A 9 -6.54 -10.84 13.94
C ARG A 9 -5.53 -9.82 14.51
N ARG A 10 -4.41 -10.28 15.06
CA ARG A 10 -3.35 -9.40 15.60
C ARG A 10 -2.71 -8.55 14.50
N PHE A 11 -2.42 -9.14 13.34
CA PHE A 11 -1.85 -8.42 12.20
C PHE A 11 -2.86 -7.45 11.57
N GLN A 12 -4.15 -7.78 11.56
CA GLN A 12 -5.20 -6.85 11.13
C GLN A 12 -5.22 -5.59 12.00
N VAL A 13 -5.19 -5.77 13.33
CA VAL A 13 -5.19 -4.64 14.27
C VAL A 13 -3.93 -3.78 14.10
N ILE A 14 -2.76 -4.39 14.03
CA ILE A 14 -1.50 -3.67 13.82
C ILE A 14 -1.54 -2.89 12.50
N PHE A 15 -2.00 -3.52 11.43
CA PHE A 15 -2.12 -2.87 10.11
C PHE A 15 -3.07 -1.67 10.16
N MET A 16 -4.24 -1.81 10.78
CA MET A 16 -5.21 -0.72 10.92
C MET A 16 -4.67 0.44 11.76
N VAL A 17 -4.04 0.14 12.91
CA VAL A 17 -3.43 1.17 13.77
C VAL A 17 -2.30 1.90 13.05
N SER A 18 -1.41 1.16 12.38
CA SER A 18 -0.33 1.76 11.60
C SER A 18 -0.86 2.66 10.49
N TRP A 19 -1.98 2.28 9.87
CA TRP A 19 -2.61 3.08 8.83
C TRP A 19 -3.22 4.38 9.37
N LEU A 20 -3.86 4.33 10.53
CA LEU A 20 -4.38 5.53 11.20
C LEU A 20 -3.26 6.50 11.59
N VAL A 21 -2.14 5.97 12.08
CA VAL A 21 -0.95 6.78 12.38
C VAL A 21 -0.41 7.43 11.12
N LEU A 22 -0.31 6.69 10.02
CA LEU A 22 0.13 7.21 8.72
C LEU A 22 -0.78 8.34 8.22
N MET A 23 -2.10 8.18 8.37
CA MET A 23 -3.07 9.22 7.98
C MET A 23 -2.91 10.47 8.82
N ALA A 24 -2.74 10.33 10.14
CA ALA A 24 -2.54 11.45 11.05
C ALA A 24 -1.22 12.19 10.75
N ASP A 25 -0.14 11.44 10.54
CA ASP A 25 1.16 12.01 10.17
C ASP A 25 1.09 12.77 8.85
N HIS A 26 0.46 12.19 7.83
CA HIS A 26 0.28 12.85 6.54
C HIS A 26 -0.51 14.16 6.68
N ALA A 27 -1.62 14.17 7.43
CA ALA A 27 -2.41 15.38 7.67
C ALA A 27 -1.58 16.46 8.41
N MET A 28 -0.77 16.04 9.38
CA MET A 28 0.10 16.95 10.14
C MET A 28 1.19 17.54 9.24
N VAL A 29 1.82 16.75 8.40
CA VAL A 29 2.82 17.22 7.42
C VAL A 29 2.20 18.21 6.44
N MET A 30 0.99 17.93 5.91
CA MET A 30 0.29 18.84 5.00
C MET A 30 -0.07 20.16 5.68
N HIS A 31 -0.50 20.10 6.93
CA HIS A 31 -0.77 21.32 7.72
C HIS A 31 0.52 22.12 7.98
N TRP A 32 1.62 21.45 8.27
CA TRP A 32 2.94 22.10 8.46
C TRP A 32 3.44 22.77 7.16
N LEU A 33 3.06 22.25 5.99
CA LEU A 33 3.32 22.84 4.67
C LEU A 33 2.35 23.98 4.31
N THR A 34 1.70 24.61 5.32
CA THR A 34 0.82 25.77 5.20
C THR A 34 -0.63 25.49 4.74
N LEU A 35 -1.06 24.24 4.62
CA LEU A 35 -2.46 23.96 4.36
C LEU A 35 -3.34 24.18 5.59
N PRO A 36 -4.54 24.77 5.44
CA PRO A 36 -5.56 24.75 6.48
C PRO A 36 -5.91 23.30 6.90
N TRP A 37 -6.29 23.11 8.16
CA TRP A 37 -6.59 21.77 8.69
C TRP A 37 -7.63 20.98 7.90
N LYS A 38 -8.65 21.66 7.38
CA LYS A 38 -9.71 21.00 6.60
C LYS A 38 -9.15 20.36 5.35
N GLU A 39 -8.37 21.10 4.57
CA GLU A 39 -7.77 20.65 3.33
C GLU A 39 -6.70 19.57 3.59
N ALA A 40 -5.90 19.74 4.66
CA ALA A 40 -4.88 18.77 5.06
C ALA A 40 -5.50 17.41 5.44
N ILE A 41 -6.58 17.42 6.23
CA ILE A 41 -7.30 16.19 6.61
C ILE A 41 -7.97 15.56 5.37
N PHE A 42 -8.56 16.37 4.51
CA PHE A 42 -9.23 15.86 3.29
C PHE A 42 -8.23 15.24 2.31
N ASP A 43 -7.09 15.90 2.10
CA ASP A 43 -5.98 15.36 1.30
C ASP A 43 -5.48 14.03 1.86
N SER A 44 -5.20 14.00 3.17
CA SER A 44 -4.74 12.77 3.83
C SER A 44 -5.76 11.64 3.72
N LEU A 45 -7.04 11.92 3.92
CA LEU A 45 -8.11 10.91 3.86
C LEU A 45 -8.23 10.32 2.46
N ILE A 46 -8.24 11.15 1.43
CA ILE A 46 -8.35 10.70 0.04
C ILE A 46 -7.09 9.92 -0.37
N SER A 47 -5.91 10.50 -0.16
CA SER A 47 -4.65 9.90 -0.60
C SER A 47 -4.39 8.55 0.07
N ASN A 48 -4.53 8.49 1.39
CA ASN A 48 -4.30 7.27 2.15
C ASN A 48 -5.45 6.27 2.03
N GLY A 49 -6.69 6.74 1.84
CA GLY A 49 -7.84 5.86 1.59
C GLY A 49 -7.69 5.08 0.29
N ILE A 50 -7.29 5.76 -0.80
CA ILE A 50 -7.01 5.11 -2.08
C ILE A 50 -5.81 4.16 -1.94
N LEU A 51 -4.74 4.59 -1.27
CA LEU A 51 -3.55 3.78 -1.04
C LEU A 51 -3.87 2.50 -0.25
N PHE A 52 -4.70 2.61 0.78
CA PHE A 52 -5.21 1.48 1.55
C PHE A 52 -5.94 0.47 0.68
N PHE A 53 -6.82 0.95 -0.20
CA PHE A 53 -7.53 0.10 -1.15
C PHE A 53 -6.56 -0.66 -2.07
N PHE A 54 -5.53 0.01 -2.60
CA PHE A 54 -4.51 -0.65 -3.42
C PHE A 54 -3.67 -1.67 -2.62
N CYS A 55 -3.35 -1.39 -1.36
CA CYS A 55 -2.70 -2.37 -0.49
C CYS A 55 -3.55 -3.63 -0.31
N LEU A 56 -4.85 -3.48 -0.04
CA LEU A 56 -5.76 -4.62 0.07
C LEU A 56 -5.88 -5.39 -1.25
N LEU A 57 -5.90 -4.69 -2.37
CA LEU A 57 -5.98 -5.30 -3.69
C LEU A 57 -4.72 -6.13 -3.99
N ILE A 58 -3.53 -5.61 -3.69
CA ILE A 58 -2.26 -6.34 -3.83
C ILE A 58 -2.25 -7.57 -2.92
N LEU A 59 -2.61 -7.42 -1.64
CA LEU A 59 -2.65 -8.52 -0.68
C LEU A 59 -3.62 -9.63 -1.13
N ASN A 60 -4.78 -9.24 -1.66
CA ASN A 60 -5.76 -10.19 -2.18
C ASN A 60 -5.26 -10.88 -3.46
N THR A 61 -4.67 -10.14 -4.38
CA THR A 61 -4.15 -10.69 -5.64
C THR A 61 -3.02 -11.69 -5.38
N LEU A 62 -2.06 -11.31 -4.54
CA LEU A 62 -0.94 -12.19 -4.18
C LEU A 62 -1.38 -13.43 -3.40
N ARG A 63 -2.52 -13.41 -2.71
CA ARG A 63 -3.07 -14.59 -2.04
C ARG A 63 -3.42 -15.73 -3.02
N TYR A 64 -3.88 -15.38 -4.23
CA TYR A 64 -4.29 -16.35 -5.24
C TYR A 64 -3.20 -16.65 -6.27
N TYR A 65 -2.23 -15.77 -6.39
CA TYR A 65 -1.17 -15.86 -7.38
C TYR A 65 0.19 -15.93 -6.69
N LEU A 66 0.67 -17.16 -6.45
CA LEU A 66 2.03 -17.39 -5.95
C LEU A 66 3.01 -17.27 -7.11
N PRO A 67 3.88 -16.27 -7.09
CA PRO A 67 4.88 -16.15 -8.13
C PRO A 67 6.00 -17.16 -7.92
N ARG A 68 6.23 -18.01 -8.93
CA ARG A 68 7.46 -18.79 -9.04
C ARG A 68 8.65 -17.83 -9.20
N ARG A 69 9.86 -18.27 -8.86
CA ARG A 69 11.09 -17.43 -8.93
C ARG A 69 11.25 -16.68 -10.26
N GLU A 70 10.78 -17.26 -11.37
CA GLU A 70 10.82 -16.66 -12.72
C GLU A 70 9.83 -15.50 -12.90
N GLN A 71 8.92 -15.29 -11.96
CA GLN A 71 7.85 -14.29 -12.07
C GLN A 71 8.05 -13.05 -11.17
N LEU A 72 9.21 -12.92 -10.52
CA LEU A 72 9.53 -11.74 -9.69
C LEU A 72 9.46 -10.43 -10.48
N ILE A 73 9.84 -10.47 -11.77
CA ILE A 73 9.75 -9.32 -12.68
C ILE A 73 8.30 -8.89 -12.87
N ASN A 74 7.38 -9.84 -12.97
CA ASN A 74 5.96 -9.53 -13.10
C ASN A 74 5.40 -8.85 -11.86
N ILE A 75 5.80 -9.30 -10.65
CA ILE A 75 5.39 -8.65 -9.40
C ILE A 75 5.90 -7.22 -9.35
N PHE A 76 7.16 -7.01 -9.74
CA PHE A 76 7.75 -5.70 -9.78
C PHE A 76 7.00 -4.77 -10.75
N ALA A 77 6.64 -5.25 -11.94
CA ALA A 77 5.84 -4.53 -12.91
C ALA A 77 4.43 -4.19 -12.36
N TRP A 78 3.79 -5.13 -11.65
CA TRP A 78 2.47 -4.95 -11.06
C TRP A 78 2.45 -3.84 -10.00
N PHE A 79 3.39 -3.83 -9.05
CA PHE A 79 3.36 -2.79 -8.03
C PHE A 79 3.75 -1.41 -8.56
N ILE A 80 4.62 -1.31 -9.58
CA ILE A 80 4.88 -0.05 -10.29
C ILE A 80 3.60 0.45 -10.96
N PHE A 81 2.90 -0.43 -11.66
CA PHE A 81 1.63 -0.10 -12.30
C PHE A 81 0.61 0.44 -11.29
N PHE A 82 0.45 -0.24 -10.14
CA PHE A 82 -0.45 0.24 -9.08
C PHE A 82 -0.01 1.56 -8.47
N THR A 83 1.30 1.80 -8.33
CA THR A 83 1.81 3.09 -7.83
C THR A 83 1.47 4.23 -8.78
N ILE A 84 1.66 4.02 -10.08
CA ILE A 84 1.31 5.02 -11.11
C ILE A 84 -0.20 5.25 -11.14
N LEU A 85 -0.98 4.18 -11.12
CA LEU A 85 -2.44 4.26 -11.13
C LEU A 85 -2.97 5.00 -9.88
N TRP A 86 -2.41 4.71 -8.70
CA TRP A 86 -2.72 5.43 -7.47
C TRP A 86 -2.42 6.92 -7.60
N LEU A 87 -1.26 7.28 -8.16
CA LEU A 87 -0.86 8.67 -8.33
C LEU A 87 -1.83 9.44 -9.24
N ILE A 88 -2.20 8.82 -10.37
CA ILE A 88 -3.16 9.39 -11.32
C ILE A 88 -4.52 9.60 -10.65
N LEU A 89 -5.02 8.57 -9.96
CA LEU A 89 -6.32 8.59 -9.30
C LEU A 89 -6.37 9.62 -8.17
N THR A 90 -5.33 9.67 -7.33
CA THR A 90 -5.19 10.64 -6.24
C THR A 90 -5.14 12.06 -6.79
N LYS A 91 -4.31 12.32 -7.79
CA LYS A 91 -4.23 13.64 -8.44
C LYS A 91 -5.58 14.08 -9.02
N TRP A 92 -6.28 13.15 -9.65
CA TRP A 92 -7.59 13.43 -10.27
C TRP A 92 -8.65 13.74 -9.21
N LEU A 93 -8.76 12.90 -8.16
CA LEU A 93 -9.74 13.10 -7.08
C LEU A 93 -9.45 14.37 -6.27
N LEU A 94 -8.20 14.63 -5.92
CA LEU A 94 -7.81 15.84 -5.20
C LEU A 94 -8.01 17.10 -6.06
N GLY A 95 -7.74 17.00 -7.36
CA GLY A 95 -8.01 18.07 -8.30
C GLY A 95 -9.50 18.42 -8.42
N LEU A 96 -10.38 17.41 -8.36
CA LEU A 96 -11.83 17.62 -8.33
C LEU A 96 -12.32 18.20 -7.00
N SER A 97 -11.73 17.77 -5.87
CA SER A 97 -12.21 18.13 -4.54
C SER A 97 -11.65 19.45 -4.03
N LEU A 98 -10.39 19.75 -4.29
CA LEU A 98 -9.63 20.88 -3.74
C LEU A 98 -9.04 21.80 -4.84
N GLY A 99 -9.21 21.44 -6.10
CA GLY A 99 -8.61 22.15 -7.25
C GLY A 99 -9.15 23.57 -7.48
N TYR A 100 -10.16 24.02 -6.71
CA TYR A 100 -10.66 25.40 -6.72
C TYR A 100 -9.65 26.39 -6.15
N TYR A 101 -8.70 25.93 -5.32
CA TYR A 101 -7.65 26.74 -4.74
C TYR A 101 -6.39 26.66 -5.61
N GLU A 102 -5.97 27.77 -6.21
CA GLU A 102 -4.78 27.80 -7.09
C GLU A 102 -3.50 27.41 -6.34
N ASP A 103 -3.34 27.89 -5.10
CA ASP A 103 -2.20 27.58 -4.23
C ASP A 103 -2.12 26.06 -3.96
N TYR A 104 -3.28 25.42 -3.73
CA TYR A 104 -3.33 23.98 -3.51
C TYR A 104 -2.91 23.19 -4.76
N ARG A 105 -3.37 23.63 -5.94
CA ARG A 105 -3.05 22.97 -7.22
C ARG A 105 -1.56 23.01 -7.53
N GLU A 106 -0.90 24.13 -7.23
CA GLU A 106 0.55 24.25 -7.40
C GLU A 106 1.30 23.34 -6.40
N MET A 107 0.88 23.33 -5.14
CA MET A 107 1.44 22.45 -4.12
C MET A 107 1.23 20.97 -4.49
N LEU A 108 0.05 20.58 -4.95
CA LEU A 108 -0.25 19.23 -5.41
C LEU A 108 0.73 18.81 -6.52
N HIS A 109 0.98 19.71 -7.48
CA HIS A 109 1.91 19.45 -8.58
C HIS A 109 3.36 19.28 -8.12
N ARG A 110 3.81 20.11 -7.18
CA ARG A 110 5.16 20.04 -6.59
C ARG A 110 5.35 18.81 -5.71
N SER A 111 4.28 18.31 -5.08
CA SER A 111 4.34 17.14 -4.19
C SER A 111 4.31 15.79 -4.92
N ILE A 112 4.07 15.74 -6.23
CA ILE A 112 3.98 14.51 -7.04
C ILE A 112 5.18 13.57 -6.84
N PRO A 113 6.45 14.01 -6.92
CA PRO A 113 7.58 13.11 -6.76
C PRO A 113 7.67 12.49 -5.36
N ILE A 114 7.36 13.28 -4.32
CA ILE A 114 7.37 12.83 -2.93
C ILE A 114 6.24 11.81 -2.71
N ARG A 115 5.04 12.11 -3.20
CA ARG A 115 3.88 11.20 -3.13
C ARG A 115 4.16 9.89 -3.86
N PHE A 116 4.77 9.95 -5.04
CA PHE A 116 5.19 8.77 -5.79
C PHE A 116 6.17 7.92 -4.97
N SER A 117 7.21 8.52 -4.39
CA SER A 117 8.22 7.81 -3.60
C SER A 117 7.61 7.11 -2.38
N ILE A 118 6.72 7.80 -1.64
CA ILE A 118 6.05 7.24 -0.47
C ILE A 118 5.14 6.07 -0.86
N ALA A 119 4.31 6.25 -1.89
CA ALA A 119 3.42 5.19 -2.36
C ALA A 119 4.20 3.99 -2.90
N PHE A 120 5.27 4.23 -3.66
CA PHE A 120 6.15 3.20 -4.18
C PHE A 120 6.79 2.38 -3.05
N LEU A 121 7.32 3.03 -2.03
CA LEU A 121 7.91 2.35 -0.87
C LEU A 121 6.86 1.55 -0.09
N LEU A 122 5.69 2.14 0.19
CA LEU A 122 4.64 1.45 0.95
C LEU A 122 4.07 0.25 0.20
N LEU A 123 3.72 0.40 -1.07
CA LEU A 123 3.22 -0.70 -1.90
C LEU A 123 4.29 -1.77 -2.10
N GLY A 124 5.56 -1.36 -2.28
CA GLY A 124 6.70 -2.26 -2.35
C GLY A 124 6.89 -3.06 -1.06
N CYS A 125 6.88 -2.40 0.11
CA CYS A 125 6.96 -3.07 1.41
C CYS A 125 5.81 -4.07 1.62
N VAL A 126 4.57 -3.68 1.34
CA VAL A 126 3.40 -4.57 1.47
C VAL A 126 3.54 -5.78 0.54
N THR A 127 3.98 -5.57 -0.68
CA THR A 127 4.23 -6.63 -1.66
C THR A 127 5.31 -7.60 -1.17
N MET A 128 6.44 -7.08 -0.72
CA MET A 128 7.56 -7.90 -0.22
C MET A 128 7.18 -8.70 1.02
N ILE A 129 6.51 -8.08 1.98
CA ILE A 129 6.03 -8.78 3.19
C ILE A 129 5.07 -9.91 2.80
N SER A 130 4.17 -9.66 1.86
CA SER A 130 3.21 -10.66 1.40
C SER A 130 3.90 -11.84 0.70
N VAL A 131 4.87 -11.58 -0.16
CA VAL A 131 5.65 -12.62 -0.85
C VAL A 131 6.47 -13.44 0.17
N LEU A 132 7.16 -12.78 1.10
CA LEU A 132 7.95 -13.46 2.13
C LEU A 132 7.07 -14.36 3.02
N TRP A 133 5.89 -13.87 3.42
CA TRP A 133 4.94 -14.64 4.21
C TRP A 133 4.50 -15.93 3.50
N GLN A 134 4.18 -15.82 2.21
CA GLN A 134 3.75 -16.97 1.42
C GLN A 134 4.88 -17.99 1.22
N THR A 135 6.09 -17.51 0.89
CA THR A 135 7.26 -18.38 0.72
C THR A 135 7.57 -19.13 2.04
N TRP A 136 7.45 -18.45 3.16
CA TRP A 136 7.66 -19.08 4.48
C TRP A 136 6.58 -20.11 4.82
N ALA A 137 5.33 -19.85 4.46
CA ALA A 137 4.22 -20.78 4.68
C ALA A 137 4.41 -22.05 3.84
N GLU A 138 4.82 -21.93 2.57
CA GLU A 138 5.13 -23.08 1.68
C GLU A 138 6.29 -23.92 2.22
N GLN A 139 7.39 -23.28 2.66
CA GLN A 139 8.51 -24.00 3.22
C GLN A 139 8.13 -24.83 4.45
N LYS A 140 7.22 -24.32 5.28
CA LYS A 140 6.69 -25.07 6.44
C LYS A 140 5.84 -26.26 6.02
N GLU A 141 4.99 -26.13 5.01
CA GLU A 141 4.18 -27.21 4.48
C GLU A 141 5.07 -28.31 3.89
N ASP A 142 6.10 -27.95 3.11
CA ASP A 142 7.06 -28.89 2.53
C ASP A 142 7.86 -29.64 3.61
N GLN A 143 8.28 -28.97 4.66
CA GLN A 143 8.99 -29.60 5.77
C GLN A 143 8.09 -30.59 6.54
N ALA A 144 6.83 -30.24 6.76
CA ALA A 144 5.88 -31.12 7.44
C ALA A 144 5.61 -32.39 6.60
N GLN A 145 5.44 -32.23 5.27
CA GLN A 145 5.24 -33.37 4.37
C GLN A 145 6.46 -34.32 4.35
N LYS A 146 7.68 -33.78 4.33
CA LYS A 146 8.90 -34.58 4.39
C LYS A 146 9.03 -35.35 5.69
N ALA A 147 8.72 -34.71 6.84
CA ALA A 147 8.76 -35.35 8.14
C ALA A 147 7.71 -36.48 8.28
N ASP A 148 6.56 -36.35 7.61
CA ASP A 148 5.54 -37.42 7.62
C ASP A 148 5.88 -38.57 6.64
N ALA A 149 6.62 -38.30 5.58
CA ALA A 149 7.07 -39.32 4.62
C ALA A 149 8.25 -40.18 5.14
N GLU A 150 8.98 -39.67 6.16
CA GLU A 150 10.11 -40.39 6.83
C GLU A 150 9.65 -41.25 8.01
N LYS A 151 8.38 -41.23 8.40
CA LYS A 151 7.79 -42.09 9.45
C LYS A 151 7.18 -43.36 8.88
#